data_fccb95ff63499d64fe98b787e6c5d1e0
#
_entry.id   fccb95ff63499d64fe98b787e6c5d1e0
#
_cell.length_a   1.000
_cell.length_b   1.000
_cell.length_c   1.000
_cell.angle_alpha   90.00
_cell.angle_beta   90.00
_cell.angle_gamma   90.00
#
_symmetry.space_group_name_H-M   'P 1'
#
loop_
_entity.id
_entity.type
_entity.pdbx_description
1 polymer ?
#
loop_
_entity_poly.entity_id
_entity_poly.type
_entity_poly.pdbx_seq_one_letter_code
_entity_poly.pdbx_strand_id
1 'polypeptide(L)' 'MEADRTIDCVGLYCPMPIVKTSQAIKELSGGQVLEVLADDAGIKSDMRAWCDKTGNDCVGIEEDQGEIKVYVRKKKD' A
#
# COMPACT_ATOMS: atom_id res chain seq x y z
N MET A 1 4.22 6.87 10.68
CA MET A 1 4.14 7.72 9.48
C MET A 1 2.70 8.16 9.26
N GLU A 2 2.50 9.42 8.97
CA GLU A 2 1.17 9.92 8.70
C GLU A 2 0.76 9.59 7.27
N ALA A 3 -0.50 9.21 7.09
CA ALA A 3 -1.05 8.90 5.78
C ALA A 3 -2.23 9.81 5.47
N ASP A 4 -2.40 10.14 4.21
CA ASP A 4 -3.53 10.95 3.75
C ASP A 4 -4.80 10.11 3.66
N ARG A 5 -4.65 8.80 3.48
CA ARG A 5 -5.75 7.86 3.42
C ARG A 5 -5.29 6.49 3.92
N THR A 6 -6.21 5.75 4.51
CA THR A 6 -5.95 4.39 5.00
C THR A 6 -7.00 3.46 4.41
N ILE A 7 -6.55 2.30 3.91
CA ILE A 7 -7.46 1.23 3.50
C ILE A 7 -7.17 -0.02 4.31
N ASP A 8 -8.21 -0.75 4.65
CA ASP A 8 -8.13 -1.97 5.45
C ASP A 8 -8.24 -3.18 4.54
N CYS A 9 -7.13 -3.89 4.39
CA CYS A 9 -7.07 -5.12 3.61
C CYS A 9 -6.79 -6.34 4.50
N VAL A 10 -7.01 -6.23 5.81
CA VAL A 10 -6.86 -7.35 6.72
C VAL A 10 -7.86 -8.45 6.35
N GLY A 11 -7.36 -9.70 6.31
CA GLY A 11 -8.17 -10.85 5.90
C GLY A 11 -8.24 -11.08 4.40
N LEU A 12 -7.67 -10.18 3.60
CA LEU A 12 -7.61 -10.34 2.15
C LEU A 12 -6.31 -11.01 1.73
N TYR A 13 -6.39 -11.78 0.65
CA TYR A 13 -5.24 -12.48 0.09
C TYR A 13 -4.87 -11.91 -1.28
N CYS A 14 -3.61 -12.12 -1.66
CA CYS A 14 -3.14 -11.75 -2.99
C CYS A 14 -4.07 -12.33 -4.06
N PRO A 15 -4.50 -11.53 -5.08
CA PRO A 15 -4.02 -10.18 -5.37
C PRO A 15 -4.90 -9.05 -4.84
N MET A 16 -5.87 -9.34 -3.93
CA MET A 16 -6.87 -8.34 -3.53
C MET A 16 -6.28 -7.09 -2.87
N PRO A 17 -5.27 -7.18 -1.97
CA PRO A 17 -4.70 -5.96 -1.41
C PRO A 17 -4.13 -5.03 -2.47
N ILE A 18 -3.51 -5.60 -3.51
CA ILE A 18 -2.96 -4.83 -4.62
C ILE A 18 -4.07 -4.18 -5.45
N VAL A 19 -5.15 -4.92 -5.71
CA VAL A 19 -6.29 -4.40 -6.46
C VAL A 19 -6.91 -3.20 -5.72
N LYS A 20 -7.11 -3.35 -4.41
CA LYS A 20 -7.68 -2.26 -3.61
C LYS A 20 -6.75 -1.06 -3.52
N THR A 21 -5.45 -1.29 -3.41
CA THR A 21 -4.45 -0.23 -3.43
C THR A 21 -4.48 0.53 -4.75
N SER A 22 -4.57 -0.20 -5.86
CA SER A 22 -4.64 0.39 -7.19
C SER A 22 -5.87 1.29 -7.35
N GLN A 23 -7.00 0.88 -6.78
CA GLN A 23 -8.22 1.68 -6.83
C GLN A 23 -8.11 2.92 -5.94
N ALA A 24 -7.60 2.76 -4.72
CA ALA A 24 -7.52 3.85 -3.76
C ALA A 24 -6.51 4.91 -4.18
N ILE A 25 -5.39 4.51 -4.77
CA ILE A 25 -4.33 5.45 -5.15
C ILE A 25 -4.81 6.44 -6.23
N LYS A 26 -5.80 6.05 -7.01
CA LYS A 26 -6.37 6.92 -8.05
C LYS A 26 -7.09 8.11 -7.47
N GLU A 27 -7.55 8.00 -6.23
CA GLU A 27 -8.27 9.08 -5.56
C GLU A 27 -7.35 10.05 -4.85
N LEU A 28 -6.05 9.75 -4.80
CA LEU A 28 -5.05 10.61 -4.19
C LEU A 28 -4.40 11.53 -5.21
N SER A 29 -3.88 12.64 -4.71
CA SER A 29 -3.05 13.55 -5.50
C SER A 29 -1.60 13.11 -5.44
N GLY A 30 -0.81 13.48 -6.45
CA GLY A 30 0.61 13.17 -6.47
C GLY A 30 1.32 13.64 -5.22
N GLY A 31 2.13 12.78 -4.62
CA GLY A 31 2.85 13.06 -3.38
C GLY A 31 2.10 12.68 -2.12
N GLN A 32 0.81 12.36 -2.19
CA GLN A 32 0.06 11.90 -1.02
C GLN A 32 0.38 10.46 -0.69
N VAL A 33 0.19 10.08 0.57
CA VAL A 33 0.55 8.77 1.11
C VAL A 33 -0.70 7.96 1.43
N LEU A 34 -0.70 6.70 0.98
CA LEU A 34 -1.74 5.73 1.28
C LEU A 34 -1.18 4.71 2.27
N GLU A 35 -1.92 4.48 3.36
CA GLU A 35 -1.60 3.43 4.31
C GLU A 35 -2.47 2.21 4.00
N VAL A 36 -1.84 1.06 3.80
CA VAL A 36 -2.53 -0.20 3.54
C VAL A 36 -2.33 -1.13 4.72
N LEU A 37 -3.41 -1.50 5.38
CA LEU A 37 -3.37 -2.45 6.49
C LEU A 37 -3.60 -3.86 5.94
N ALA A 38 -2.76 -4.80 6.33
CA ALA A 38 -2.85 -6.18 5.86
C ALA A 38 -2.31 -7.15 6.90
N ASP A 39 -2.58 -8.44 6.70
CA ASP A 39 -2.06 -9.49 7.57
C ASP A 39 -1.43 -10.65 6.78
N ASP A 40 -1.35 -10.52 5.47
CA ASP A 40 -0.67 -11.50 4.60
C ASP A 40 0.75 -11.03 4.34
N ALA A 41 1.74 -11.81 4.79
CA ALA A 41 3.15 -11.44 4.64
C ALA A 41 3.57 -11.26 3.18
N GLY A 42 2.87 -11.89 2.24
CA GLY A 42 3.16 -11.74 0.82
C GLY A 42 2.99 -10.32 0.30
N ILE A 43 2.25 -9.48 1.02
CA ILE A 43 2.04 -8.10 0.60
C ILE A 43 3.34 -7.30 0.51
N LYS A 44 4.33 -7.66 1.30
CA LYS A 44 5.60 -6.92 1.32
C LYS A 44 6.28 -6.94 -0.04
N SER A 45 6.46 -8.12 -0.61
CA SER A 45 7.09 -8.25 -1.93
C SER A 45 6.15 -7.82 -3.05
N ASP A 46 4.87 -8.16 -2.93
CA ASP A 46 3.87 -7.80 -3.93
C ASP A 46 3.74 -6.28 -4.08
N MET A 47 3.71 -5.57 -2.95
CA MET A 47 3.58 -4.12 -2.98
C MET A 47 4.82 -3.44 -3.55
N ARG A 48 6.01 -3.95 -3.22
CA ARG A 48 7.24 -3.41 -3.78
C ARG A 48 7.28 -3.58 -5.30
N ALA A 49 6.89 -4.76 -5.78
CA ALA A 49 6.83 -5.03 -7.21
C ALA A 49 5.82 -4.13 -7.91
N TRP A 50 4.66 -3.94 -7.29
CA TRP A 50 3.62 -3.07 -7.85
C TRP A 50 4.07 -1.61 -7.90
N CYS A 51 4.74 -1.13 -6.86
CA CYS A 51 5.27 0.23 -6.83
C CYS A 51 6.31 0.44 -7.93
N ASP A 52 7.22 -0.51 -8.10
CA ASP A 52 8.22 -0.45 -9.17
C ASP A 52 7.56 -0.39 -10.54
N LYS A 53 6.52 -1.19 -10.72
CA LYS A 53 5.84 -1.28 -12.01
C LYS A 53 5.04 -0.03 -12.35
N THR A 54 4.47 0.62 -11.33
CA THR A 54 3.59 1.77 -11.53
C THR A 54 4.28 3.11 -11.36
N GLY A 55 5.50 3.12 -10.83
CA GLY A 55 6.24 4.35 -10.56
C GLY A 55 5.86 5.02 -9.24
N ASN A 56 5.05 4.37 -8.42
CA ASN A 56 4.77 4.87 -7.07
C ASN A 56 5.91 4.47 -6.14
N ASP A 57 6.01 5.11 -4.98
CA ASP A 57 7.07 4.85 -4.01
C ASP A 57 6.53 4.07 -2.82
N CYS A 58 7.15 2.93 -2.52
CA CYS A 58 6.91 2.23 -1.26
C CYS A 58 7.81 2.88 -0.22
N VAL A 59 7.25 3.80 0.59
CA VAL A 59 8.06 4.64 1.49
C VAL A 59 8.25 4.05 2.86
N GLY A 60 7.55 2.98 3.20
CA GLY A 60 7.75 2.31 4.47
C GLY A 60 6.89 1.08 4.62
N ILE A 61 7.37 0.13 5.40
CA ILE A 61 6.62 -1.06 5.79
C ILE A 61 6.86 -1.25 7.28
N GLU A 62 5.78 -1.32 8.05
CA GLU A 62 5.84 -1.61 9.48
C GLU A 62 5.10 -2.91 9.75
N GLU A 63 5.60 -3.69 10.68
CA GLU A 63 4.99 -4.96 11.07
C GLU A 63 4.99 -5.08 12.58
N ASP A 64 3.82 -5.38 13.16
CA ASP A 64 3.67 -5.54 14.59
C ASP A 64 2.60 -6.60 14.86
N GLN A 65 2.98 -7.68 15.53
CA GLN A 65 2.08 -8.75 15.94
C GLN A 65 1.23 -9.29 14.80
N GLY A 66 1.83 -9.49 13.64
CA GLY A 66 1.16 -10.03 12.47
C GLY A 66 0.40 -9.02 11.65
N GLU A 67 0.26 -7.79 12.12
CA GLU A 67 -0.34 -6.71 11.34
C GLU A 67 0.74 -5.98 10.55
N ILE A 68 0.50 -5.79 9.26
CA ILE A 68 1.45 -5.16 8.37
C ILE A 68 0.85 -3.85 7.86
N LYS A 69 1.62 -2.77 7.94
CA LYS A 69 1.25 -1.47 7.42
C LYS A 69 2.22 -1.11 6.31
N VAL A 70 1.69 -0.92 5.11
CA VAL A 70 2.50 -0.54 3.96
C VAL A 70 2.12 0.89 3.58
N TYR A 71 3.13 1.74 3.45
CA TYR A 71 2.94 3.14 3.09
C TYR A 71 3.40 3.37 1.67
N VAL A 72 2.50 3.82 0.83
CA VAL A 72 2.77 4.06 -0.59
C VAL A 72 2.51 5.53 -0.89
N ARG A 73 3.53 6.21 -1.42
CA ARG A 73 3.36 7.58 -1.87
C ARG A 73 3.07 7.58 -3.36
N LYS A 74 1.98 8.26 -3.73
CA LYS A 74 1.60 8.34 -5.13
C LYS A 74 2.63 9.17 -5.90
N LYS A 75 3.01 8.69 -7.08
CA LYS A 75 3.93 9.41 -7.94
C LYS A 75 3.38 10.79 -8.28
N LYS A 76 4.28 11.75 -8.43
CA LYS A 76 3.89 13.10 -8.85
C LYS A 76 3.62 13.08 -10.34
N ASP A 77 2.57 13.76 -10.72
CA ASP A 77 2.20 13.90 -12.14
C ASP A 77 3.10 14.90 -12.85
#